data_ad8102df3d31ee7152f4417c9322493f
#
_entry.id   ad8102df3d31ee7152f4417c9322493f
#
_cell.length_a   1.000
_cell.length_b   1.000
_cell.length_c   1.000
_cell.angle_alpha   90.00
_cell.angle_beta   90.00
_cell.angle_gamma   90.00
#
_symmetry.space_group_name_H-M   'P 1'
#
loop_
_entity.id
_entity.type
_entity.pdbx_description
1 polymer ?
#
loop_
_entity_poly.entity_id
_entity_poly.type
_entity_poly.pdbx_seq_one_letter_code
_entity_poly.pdbx_strand_id
1 'polypeptide(L)'
;MKSKYRKTLIACYLGFITQAITANFVPLLFLMFHRTYQISLGKIAFISTVFFFSQLLVDLFCAKYVDKIGYRRSVVASEVLSGVGLIGLAVLPELLPSPYVGILVSVMIYAIGSGLIEVLGSPIVEACPFDNKESVMSLLHSFYCWGSVGVILLSTLFFAIFGIENWKILACIWAVIPLYNIFNFLSCPIESLTEEGEGMSISQLFQIPIFWIAIILMVCAGASEISMAQWASAYAESALNIPKSLGDIVGPCLFAVMMGVSRSFYGKYGEKLDLIKFMIGSGVLCLVCYLLAALGPFPILNLAGCIVCGFSVGIMWPGTFSIASASIRGGGTAMFALLALAGDLGCSGGPTLAGFVSSSVGNNLRMGILAAIVFPVLLLMGI
;
A
#
# COMPACT_ATOMS: atom_id res chain seq x y z
N MET A 1 11.79 20.88 20.24
CA MET A 1 11.57 20.81 18.79
C MET A 1 10.72 19.59 18.39
N LYS A 2 11.02 18.38 18.85
CA LYS A 2 10.25 17.13 18.55
C LYS A 2 8.75 17.18 18.90
N SER A 3 8.35 17.90 19.96
CA SER A 3 6.94 18.01 20.39
C SER A 3 6.03 18.73 19.36
N LYS A 4 6.55 19.70 18.60
CA LYS A 4 5.79 20.48 17.61
C LYS A 4 5.30 19.60 16.46
N TYR A 5 6.15 18.69 15.95
CA TYR A 5 5.84 17.84 14.79
C TYR A 5 5.13 16.53 15.13
N ARG A 6 4.87 16.28 16.42
CA ARG A 6 4.09 15.10 16.85
C ARG A 6 2.69 15.08 16.24
N LYS A 7 2.04 16.26 16.12
CA LYS A 7 0.72 16.37 15.46
C LYS A 7 0.80 16.02 13.97
N THR A 8 1.87 16.43 13.29
CA THR A 8 2.11 16.11 11.89
C THR A 8 2.26 14.59 11.69
N LEU A 9 3.05 13.93 12.55
CA LEU A 9 3.18 12.47 12.53
C LEU A 9 1.83 11.78 12.73
N ILE A 10 1.04 12.21 13.73
CA ILE A 10 -0.28 11.63 13.98
C ILE A 10 -1.20 11.81 12.77
N ALA A 11 -1.19 12.99 12.14
CA ALA A 11 -1.97 13.24 10.94
C ALA A 11 -1.53 12.33 9.77
N CYS A 12 -0.22 12.15 9.56
CA CYS A 12 0.29 11.23 8.54
C CYS A 12 -0.04 9.77 8.87
N TYR A 13 0.04 9.33 10.13
CA TYR A 13 -0.35 7.98 10.55
C TYR A 13 -1.83 7.71 10.28
N LEU A 14 -2.71 8.66 10.61
CA LEU A 14 -4.13 8.56 10.29
C LEU A 14 -4.38 8.58 8.78
N GLY A 15 -3.60 9.34 8.02
CA GLY A 15 -3.64 9.33 6.56
C GLY A 15 -3.31 7.96 5.98
N PHE A 16 -2.30 7.26 6.50
CA PHE A 16 -1.98 5.88 6.09
C PHE A 16 -3.03 4.86 6.53
N ILE A 17 -3.72 5.10 7.65
CA ILE A 17 -4.92 4.32 8.01
C ILE A 17 -6.07 4.62 7.03
N THR A 18 -6.28 5.88 6.62
CA THR A 18 -7.26 6.25 5.58
C THR A 18 -6.96 5.51 4.27
N GLN A 19 -5.69 5.47 3.84
CA GLN A 19 -5.26 4.71 2.68
C GLN A 19 -5.59 3.21 2.82
N ALA A 20 -5.33 2.63 4.00
CA ALA A 20 -5.66 1.23 4.27
C ALA A 20 -7.18 0.96 4.21
N ILE A 21 -8.01 1.88 4.71
CA ILE A 21 -9.48 1.79 4.64
C ILE A 21 -9.93 1.75 3.17
N THR A 22 -9.48 2.71 2.38
CA THR A 22 -9.89 2.84 0.96
C THR A 22 -9.43 1.67 0.10
N ALA A 23 -8.26 1.08 0.40
CA ALA A 23 -7.72 -0.06 -0.32
C ALA A 23 -8.40 -1.39 0.06
N ASN A 24 -8.77 -1.59 1.32
CA ASN A 24 -9.16 -2.91 1.83
C ASN A 24 -10.67 -3.08 2.10
N PHE A 25 -11.45 -1.99 2.26
CA PHE A 25 -12.86 -2.11 2.64
C PHE A 25 -13.73 -2.65 1.50
N VAL A 26 -13.64 -2.09 0.30
CA VAL A 26 -14.50 -2.49 -0.84
C VAL A 26 -14.26 -3.93 -1.30
N PRO A 27 -13.05 -4.48 -1.33
CA PRO A 27 -12.83 -5.90 -1.60
C PRO A 27 -13.64 -6.85 -0.73
N LEU A 28 -13.89 -6.51 0.55
CA LEU A 28 -14.72 -7.32 1.45
C LEU A 28 -16.20 -7.36 1.03
N LEU A 29 -16.64 -6.42 0.21
CA LEU A 29 -18.02 -6.29 -0.27
C LEU A 29 -18.26 -6.91 -1.65
N PHE A 30 -17.23 -7.40 -2.33
CA PHE A 30 -17.33 -7.85 -3.73
C PHE A 30 -18.40 -8.94 -3.95
N LEU A 31 -18.43 -9.95 -3.08
CA LEU A 31 -19.44 -11.01 -3.19
C LEU A 31 -20.85 -10.49 -2.86
N MET A 32 -20.98 -9.54 -1.96
CA MET A 32 -22.25 -8.91 -1.65
C MET A 32 -22.72 -8.07 -2.85
N PHE A 33 -21.87 -7.26 -3.47
CA PHE A 33 -22.19 -6.50 -4.69
C PHE A 33 -22.62 -7.43 -5.84
N HIS A 34 -21.91 -8.54 -6.01
CA HIS A 34 -22.29 -9.55 -7.01
C HIS A 34 -23.70 -10.08 -6.77
N ARG A 35 -24.04 -10.44 -5.51
CA ARG A 35 -25.34 -11.05 -5.16
C ARG A 35 -26.47 -10.03 -5.13
N THR A 36 -26.26 -8.86 -4.51
CA THR A 36 -27.30 -7.87 -4.27
C THR A 36 -27.62 -7.04 -5.52
N TYR A 37 -26.58 -6.58 -6.22
CA TYR A 37 -26.74 -5.72 -7.40
C TYR A 37 -26.61 -6.46 -8.72
N GLN A 38 -26.48 -7.80 -8.70
CA GLN A 38 -26.33 -8.66 -9.88
C GLN A 38 -25.19 -8.21 -10.81
N ILE A 39 -24.11 -7.67 -10.22
CA ILE A 39 -22.92 -7.22 -10.96
C ILE A 39 -22.07 -8.43 -11.31
N SER A 40 -21.74 -8.61 -12.59
CA SER A 40 -20.91 -9.73 -13.04
C SER A 40 -19.50 -9.70 -12.41
N LEU A 41 -18.89 -10.87 -12.23
CA LEU A 41 -17.55 -10.99 -11.62
C LEU A 41 -16.47 -10.20 -12.37
N GLY A 42 -16.58 -10.12 -13.72
CA GLY A 42 -15.68 -9.29 -14.51
C GLY A 42 -15.80 -7.79 -14.20
N LYS A 43 -17.01 -7.29 -13.98
CA LYS A 43 -17.26 -5.92 -13.54
C LYS A 43 -16.80 -5.67 -12.11
N ILE A 44 -16.92 -6.67 -11.22
CA ILE A 44 -16.37 -6.61 -9.86
C ILE A 44 -14.84 -6.47 -9.89
N ALA A 45 -14.14 -7.29 -10.68
CA ALA A 45 -12.69 -7.18 -10.84
C ALA A 45 -12.27 -5.81 -11.39
N PHE A 46 -13.07 -5.22 -12.30
CA PHE A 46 -12.81 -3.91 -12.85
C PHE A 46 -12.86 -2.77 -11.81
N ILE A 47 -13.55 -2.94 -10.68
CA ILE A 47 -13.55 -1.96 -9.57
C ILE A 47 -12.13 -1.78 -9.04
N SER A 48 -11.40 -2.87 -8.80
CA SER A 48 -9.99 -2.79 -8.37
C SER A 48 -9.10 -2.14 -9.43
N THR A 49 -9.34 -2.44 -10.71
CA THR A 49 -8.61 -1.80 -11.81
C THR A 49 -8.80 -0.29 -11.81
N VAL A 50 -10.02 0.19 -11.61
CA VAL A 50 -10.33 1.64 -11.53
C VAL A 50 -9.63 2.28 -10.33
N PHE A 51 -9.61 1.59 -9.18
CA PHE A 51 -8.92 2.07 -7.98
C PHE A 51 -7.42 2.29 -8.25
N PHE A 52 -6.70 1.27 -8.66
CA PHE A 52 -5.24 1.35 -8.91
C PHE A 52 -4.90 2.27 -10.08
N PHE A 53 -5.69 2.25 -11.15
CA PHE A 53 -5.47 3.16 -12.27
C PHE A 53 -5.65 4.63 -11.86
N SER A 54 -6.61 4.92 -10.99
CA SER A 54 -6.78 6.27 -10.44
C SER A 54 -5.57 6.69 -9.59
N GLN A 55 -5.00 5.80 -8.79
CA GLN A 55 -3.77 6.07 -8.02
C GLN A 55 -2.59 6.36 -8.95
N LEU A 56 -2.33 5.54 -9.97
CA LEU A 56 -1.27 5.80 -10.95
C LEU A 56 -1.38 7.19 -11.61
N LEU A 57 -2.60 7.63 -11.95
CA LEU A 57 -2.82 8.97 -12.49
C LEU A 57 -2.52 10.07 -11.46
N VAL A 58 -2.84 9.83 -10.19
CA VAL A 58 -2.53 10.77 -9.10
C VAL A 58 -1.04 10.87 -8.88
N ASP A 59 -0.29 9.78 -8.93
CA ASP A 59 1.18 9.79 -8.78
C ASP A 59 1.83 10.67 -9.85
N LEU A 60 1.41 10.49 -11.11
CA LEU A 60 1.87 11.34 -12.22
C LEU A 60 1.48 12.81 -12.04
N PHE A 61 0.26 13.06 -11.56
CA PHE A 61 -0.20 14.41 -11.24
C PHE A 61 0.64 15.05 -10.13
N CYS A 62 0.88 14.31 -9.05
CA CYS A 62 1.67 14.76 -7.90
C CYS A 62 3.11 15.08 -8.28
N ALA A 63 3.74 14.24 -9.10
CA ALA A 63 5.11 14.45 -9.58
C ALA A 63 5.31 15.81 -10.26
N LYS A 64 4.22 16.40 -10.82
CA LYS A 64 4.30 17.62 -11.60
C LYS A 64 3.69 18.84 -10.92
N TYR A 65 2.64 18.66 -10.14
CA TYR A 65 1.78 19.78 -9.73
C TYR A 65 1.71 20.00 -8.21
N VAL A 66 2.02 19.01 -7.38
CA VAL A 66 1.81 19.10 -5.92
C VAL A 66 2.62 20.21 -5.27
N ASP A 67 3.87 20.40 -5.66
CA ASP A 67 4.73 21.45 -5.09
C ASP A 67 4.14 22.86 -5.38
N LYS A 68 3.43 23.03 -6.51
CA LYS A 68 2.75 24.29 -6.85
C LYS A 68 1.44 24.49 -6.08
N ILE A 69 0.71 23.42 -5.79
CA ILE A 69 -0.56 23.44 -5.04
C ILE A 69 -0.29 23.66 -3.55
N GLY A 70 0.81 23.07 -3.06
CA GLY A 70 1.23 23.06 -1.68
C GLY A 70 0.72 21.84 -0.91
N TYR A 71 1.57 21.29 -0.05
CA TYR A 71 1.33 20.04 0.69
C TYR A 71 0.05 20.09 1.53
N ARG A 72 -0.18 21.17 2.28
CA ARG A 72 -1.37 21.29 3.16
C ARG A 72 -2.68 21.18 2.36
N ARG A 73 -2.78 21.89 1.23
CA ARG A 73 -4.00 21.85 0.40
C ARG A 73 -4.21 20.46 -0.17
N SER A 74 -3.14 19.81 -0.58
CA SER A 74 -3.19 18.48 -1.20
C SER A 74 -3.56 17.39 -0.19
N VAL A 75 -3.00 17.38 1.04
CA VAL A 75 -3.38 16.38 2.04
C VAL A 75 -4.77 16.62 2.63
N VAL A 76 -5.21 17.88 2.73
CA VAL A 76 -6.60 18.16 3.11
C VAL A 76 -7.55 17.69 2.02
N ALA A 77 -7.24 17.92 0.74
CA ALA A 77 -8.02 17.39 -0.38
C ALA A 77 -8.06 15.86 -0.39
N SER A 78 -6.93 15.20 -0.06
CA SER A 78 -6.86 13.74 0.11
C SER A 78 -7.91 13.24 1.09
N GLU A 79 -7.94 13.78 2.30
CA GLU A 79 -8.85 13.33 3.35
C GLU A 79 -10.31 13.67 3.02
N VAL A 80 -10.57 14.84 2.40
CA VAL A 80 -11.91 15.21 1.94
C VAL A 80 -12.41 14.23 0.87
N LEU A 81 -11.60 13.93 -0.13
CA LEU A 81 -11.96 13.02 -1.22
C LEU A 81 -12.15 11.59 -0.69
N SER A 82 -11.29 11.13 0.22
CA SER A 82 -11.44 9.82 0.86
C SER A 82 -12.73 9.72 1.67
N GLY A 83 -13.03 10.71 2.50
CA GLY A 83 -14.27 10.74 3.28
C GLY A 83 -15.53 10.85 2.43
N VAL A 84 -15.54 11.78 1.46
CA VAL A 84 -16.67 11.96 0.53
C VAL A 84 -16.87 10.73 -0.34
N GLY A 85 -15.80 10.08 -0.81
CA GLY A 85 -15.90 8.86 -1.60
C GLY A 85 -16.46 7.69 -0.81
N LEU A 86 -16.07 7.52 0.48
CA LEU A 86 -16.63 6.49 1.37
C LEU A 86 -18.11 6.73 1.69
N ILE A 87 -18.53 7.98 1.92
CA ILE A 87 -19.94 8.35 2.07
C ILE A 87 -20.66 8.15 0.73
N GLY A 88 -20.06 8.57 -0.38
CA GLY A 88 -20.57 8.36 -1.72
C GLY A 88 -20.85 6.88 -2.01
N LEU A 89 -19.97 5.99 -1.55
CA LEU A 89 -20.17 4.54 -1.69
C LEU A 89 -21.46 4.06 -1.01
N ALA A 90 -21.84 4.65 0.11
CA ALA A 90 -23.09 4.32 0.80
C ALA A 90 -24.33 4.89 0.10
N VAL A 91 -24.22 5.97 -0.66
CA VAL A 91 -25.33 6.76 -1.18
C VAL A 91 -25.50 6.64 -2.70
N LEU A 92 -24.41 6.77 -3.48
CA LEU A 92 -24.48 6.86 -4.95
C LEU A 92 -25.02 5.60 -5.64
N PRO A 93 -24.80 4.37 -5.14
CA PRO A 93 -25.39 3.17 -5.76
C PRO A 93 -26.93 3.16 -5.80
N GLU A 94 -27.58 3.93 -4.90
CA GLU A 94 -29.04 4.05 -4.87
C GLU A 94 -29.54 5.33 -5.55
N LEU A 95 -28.72 6.37 -5.64
CA LEU A 95 -29.09 7.62 -6.29
C LEU A 95 -28.96 7.56 -7.80
N LEU A 96 -27.97 6.81 -8.31
CA LEU A 96 -27.71 6.73 -9.74
C LEU A 96 -28.54 5.62 -10.41
N PRO A 97 -28.87 5.76 -11.69
CA PRO A 97 -29.64 4.75 -12.43
C PRO A 97 -29.02 3.35 -12.44
N SER A 98 -27.71 3.29 -12.23
CA SER A 98 -26.97 2.03 -12.15
C SER A 98 -26.15 2.00 -10.85
N PRO A 99 -26.42 1.04 -9.94
CA PRO A 99 -25.61 0.85 -8.72
C PRO A 99 -24.12 0.67 -9.01
N TYR A 100 -23.80 -0.02 -10.11
CA TYR A 100 -22.41 -0.22 -10.53
C TYR A 100 -21.68 1.09 -10.83
N VAL A 101 -22.35 2.02 -11.54
CA VAL A 101 -21.77 3.35 -11.83
C VAL A 101 -21.57 4.13 -10.52
N GLY A 102 -22.53 4.05 -9.58
CA GLY A 102 -22.41 4.67 -8.26
C GLY A 102 -21.19 4.16 -7.48
N ILE A 103 -20.95 2.84 -7.50
CA ILE A 103 -19.76 2.23 -6.89
C ILE A 103 -18.49 2.74 -7.57
N LEU A 104 -18.42 2.73 -8.91
CA LEU A 104 -17.23 3.18 -9.64
C LEU A 104 -16.88 4.64 -9.37
N VAL A 105 -17.88 5.53 -9.40
CA VAL A 105 -17.68 6.97 -9.13
C VAL A 105 -17.15 7.16 -7.69
N SER A 106 -17.75 6.47 -6.72
CA SER A 106 -17.30 6.53 -5.32
C SER A 106 -15.86 6.05 -5.16
N VAL A 107 -15.53 4.92 -5.81
CA VAL A 107 -14.19 4.32 -5.81
C VAL A 107 -13.18 5.30 -6.42
N MET A 108 -13.48 5.91 -7.57
CA MET A 108 -12.59 6.91 -8.19
C MET A 108 -12.33 8.09 -7.26
N ILE A 109 -13.37 8.61 -6.60
CA ILE A 109 -13.24 9.77 -5.70
C ILE A 109 -12.29 9.43 -4.54
N TYR A 110 -12.51 8.32 -3.83
CA TYR A 110 -11.63 7.99 -2.71
C TYR A 110 -10.27 7.45 -3.16
N ALA A 111 -10.14 6.85 -4.35
CA ALA A 111 -8.85 6.43 -4.89
C ALA A 111 -7.94 7.63 -5.19
N ILE A 112 -8.50 8.74 -5.69
CA ILE A 112 -7.75 9.99 -5.83
C ILE A 112 -7.26 10.48 -4.46
N GLY A 113 -8.13 10.45 -3.45
CA GLY A 113 -7.75 10.79 -2.08
C GLY A 113 -6.62 9.87 -1.55
N SER A 114 -6.76 8.57 -1.75
CA SER A 114 -5.79 7.55 -1.36
C SER A 114 -4.41 7.76 -2.00
N GLY A 115 -4.35 8.01 -3.30
CA GLY A 115 -3.09 8.27 -4.00
C GLY A 115 -2.42 9.57 -3.52
N LEU A 116 -3.19 10.63 -3.25
CA LEU A 116 -2.61 11.87 -2.70
C LEU A 116 -1.90 11.66 -1.37
N ILE A 117 -2.48 10.91 -0.42
CA ILE A 117 -1.82 10.67 0.87
C ILE A 117 -0.64 9.71 0.75
N GLU A 118 -0.72 8.74 -0.17
CA GLU A 118 0.36 7.82 -0.46
C GLU A 118 1.63 8.56 -0.89
N VAL A 119 1.50 9.46 -1.86
CA VAL A 119 2.62 10.27 -2.35
C VAL A 119 3.12 11.26 -1.30
N LEU A 120 2.19 11.92 -0.57
CA LEU A 120 2.53 13.08 0.27
C LEU A 120 2.93 12.72 1.69
N GLY A 121 2.48 11.60 2.22
CA GLY A 121 2.78 11.20 3.60
C GLY A 121 4.28 11.06 3.85
N SER A 122 5.00 10.44 2.93
CA SER A 122 6.44 10.24 3.02
C SER A 122 7.25 11.53 2.93
N PRO A 123 7.07 12.42 1.93
CA PRO A 123 7.79 13.69 1.87
C PRO A 123 7.47 14.65 3.03
N ILE A 124 6.23 14.66 3.55
CA ILE A 124 5.89 15.48 4.73
C ILE A 124 6.68 15.02 5.95
N VAL A 125 6.79 13.71 6.16
CA VAL A 125 7.55 13.14 7.28
C VAL A 125 9.04 13.34 7.08
N GLU A 126 9.55 13.19 5.85
CA GLU A 126 10.95 13.42 5.50
C GLU A 126 11.38 14.87 5.70
N ALA A 127 10.49 15.84 5.45
CA ALA A 127 10.73 17.27 5.69
C ALA A 127 10.80 17.61 7.18
N CYS A 128 10.24 16.80 8.06
CA CYS A 128 10.27 17.05 9.50
C CYS A 128 11.70 16.86 10.04
N PRO A 129 12.13 17.70 11.01
CA PRO A 129 13.48 17.65 11.58
C PRO A 129 13.62 16.54 12.65
N PHE A 130 13.49 15.29 12.22
CA PHE A 130 13.77 14.12 13.06
C PHE A 130 15.21 13.65 12.89
N ASP A 131 15.82 13.14 13.98
CA ASP A 131 17.21 12.69 13.96
C ASP A 131 17.37 11.37 13.19
N ASN A 132 16.38 10.46 13.28
CA ASN A 132 16.38 9.19 12.57
C ASN A 132 15.17 9.12 11.62
N LYS A 133 15.33 9.66 10.44
CA LYS A 133 14.30 9.72 9.41
C LYS A 133 13.89 8.35 8.90
N GLU A 134 14.83 7.42 8.76
CA GLU A 134 14.59 6.05 8.28
C GLU A 134 13.65 5.29 9.21
N SER A 135 13.87 5.40 10.54
CA SER A 135 12.99 4.79 11.54
C SER A 135 11.59 5.39 11.51
N VAL A 136 11.49 6.71 11.38
CA VAL A 136 10.19 7.41 11.34
C VAL A 136 9.45 7.06 10.04
N MET A 137 10.16 6.94 8.91
CA MET A 137 9.62 6.51 7.63
C MET A 137 9.07 5.08 7.71
N SER A 138 9.84 4.16 8.27
CA SER A 138 9.39 2.77 8.46
C SER A 138 8.17 2.68 9.38
N LEU A 139 8.16 3.45 10.45
CA LEU A 139 7.02 3.51 11.37
C LEU A 139 5.77 4.10 10.68
N LEU A 140 5.91 5.16 9.88
CA LEU A 140 4.83 5.72 9.08
C LEU A 140 4.15 4.63 8.23
N HIS A 141 4.94 3.92 7.44
CA HIS A 141 4.43 2.86 6.58
C HIS A 141 3.85 1.66 7.35
N SER A 142 4.24 1.45 8.63
CA SER A 142 3.62 0.41 9.45
C SER A 142 2.14 0.67 9.72
N PHE A 143 1.71 1.93 9.77
CA PHE A 143 0.30 2.28 9.99
C PHE A 143 -0.62 1.87 8.84
N TYR A 144 -0.10 1.79 7.60
CA TYR A 144 -0.85 1.17 6.51
C TYR A 144 -1.11 -0.33 6.80
N CYS A 145 -0.10 -1.06 7.24
CA CYS A 145 -0.23 -2.49 7.54
C CYS A 145 -1.21 -2.74 8.69
N TRP A 146 -1.03 -2.03 9.81
CA TRP A 146 -1.93 -2.14 10.97
C TRP A 146 -3.34 -1.64 10.64
N GLY A 147 -3.45 -0.60 9.80
CA GLY A 147 -4.71 -0.13 9.25
C GLY A 147 -5.41 -1.22 8.44
N SER A 148 -4.69 -1.90 7.54
CA SER A 148 -5.24 -3.00 6.73
C SER A 148 -5.76 -4.14 7.59
N VAL A 149 -4.96 -4.59 8.56
CA VAL A 149 -5.39 -5.61 9.54
C VAL A 149 -6.63 -5.15 10.31
N GLY A 150 -6.60 -3.90 10.81
CA GLY A 150 -7.73 -3.32 11.54
C GLY A 150 -9.01 -3.26 10.71
N VAL A 151 -8.92 -2.78 9.47
CA VAL A 151 -10.07 -2.68 8.56
C VAL A 151 -10.67 -4.05 8.28
N ILE A 152 -9.84 -5.05 7.94
CA ILE A 152 -10.32 -6.39 7.63
C ILE A 152 -10.98 -7.01 8.87
N LEU A 153 -10.32 -7.01 10.02
CA LEU A 153 -10.84 -7.65 11.24
C LEU A 153 -12.07 -6.94 11.80
N LEU A 154 -12.06 -5.60 11.89
CA LEU A 154 -13.18 -4.84 12.44
C LEU A 154 -14.38 -4.86 11.51
N SER A 155 -14.17 -4.81 10.17
CA SER A 155 -15.27 -4.96 9.22
C SER A 155 -15.87 -6.36 9.27
N THR A 156 -15.05 -7.41 9.34
CA THR A 156 -15.51 -8.79 9.47
C THR A 156 -16.30 -8.99 10.78
N LEU A 157 -15.80 -8.44 11.88
CA LEU A 157 -16.51 -8.49 13.18
C LEU A 157 -17.84 -7.74 13.10
N PHE A 158 -17.86 -6.55 12.51
CA PHE A 158 -19.09 -5.78 12.31
C PHE A 158 -20.13 -6.58 11.50
N PHE A 159 -19.71 -7.20 10.40
CA PHE A 159 -20.61 -8.01 9.57
C PHE A 159 -21.08 -9.28 10.29
N ALA A 160 -20.25 -9.87 11.14
CA ALA A 160 -20.65 -11.02 11.95
C ALA A 160 -21.72 -10.67 13.00
N ILE A 161 -21.69 -9.45 13.55
CA ILE A 161 -22.64 -9.00 14.60
C ILE A 161 -23.90 -8.38 14.00
N PHE A 162 -23.75 -7.50 13.01
CA PHE A 162 -24.83 -6.66 12.48
C PHE A 162 -25.34 -7.11 11.09
N GLY A 163 -24.70 -8.08 10.47
CA GLY A 163 -25.00 -8.49 9.10
C GLY A 163 -24.31 -7.64 8.03
N ILE A 164 -24.03 -8.28 6.88
CA ILE A 164 -23.35 -7.61 5.75
C ILE A 164 -24.24 -6.58 5.06
N GLU A 165 -25.55 -6.67 5.19
CA GLU A 165 -26.54 -5.72 4.68
C GLU A 165 -26.36 -4.31 5.25
N ASN A 166 -25.74 -4.21 6.44
CA ASN A 166 -25.43 -2.93 7.09
C ASN A 166 -24.10 -2.30 6.66
N TRP A 167 -23.51 -2.78 5.56
CA TRP A 167 -22.23 -2.30 5.06
C TRP A 167 -22.16 -0.78 4.80
N LYS A 168 -23.30 -0.15 4.46
CA LYS A 168 -23.40 1.30 4.25
C LYS A 168 -23.13 2.09 5.53
N ILE A 169 -23.65 1.59 6.65
CA ILE A 169 -23.38 2.18 7.97
C ILE A 169 -21.88 2.08 8.27
N LEU A 170 -21.28 0.93 8.01
CA LEU A 170 -19.85 0.74 8.22
C LEU A 170 -19.00 1.64 7.29
N ALA A 171 -19.41 1.85 6.04
CA ALA A 171 -18.76 2.80 5.13
C ALA A 171 -18.75 4.23 5.71
N CYS A 172 -19.87 4.67 6.28
CA CYS A 172 -19.97 5.97 6.96
C CYS A 172 -19.12 6.02 8.25
N ILE A 173 -19.03 4.92 9.00
CA ILE A 173 -18.16 4.83 10.19
C ILE A 173 -16.69 4.96 9.76
N TRP A 174 -16.25 4.26 8.72
CA TRP A 174 -14.90 4.40 8.19
C TRP A 174 -14.61 5.81 7.67
N ALA A 175 -15.59 6.51 7.11
CA ALA A 175 -15.43 7.89 6.66
C ALA A 175 -15.14 8.89 7.78
N VAL A 176 -15.47 8.56 9.05
CA VAL A 176 -15.17 9.43 10.21
C VAL A 176 -13.66 9.66 10.35
N ILE A 177 -12.83 8.66 10.05
CA ILE A 177 -11.37 8.77 10.20
C ILE A 177 -10.78 9.86 9.28
N PRO A 178 -10.95 9.80 7.96
CA PRO A 178 -10.47 10.88 7.08
C PRO A 178 -11.10 12.23 7.41
N LEU A 179 -12.41 12.30 7.67
CA LEU A 179 -13.07 13.57 8.01
C LEU A 179 -12.52 14.19 9.29
N TYR A 180 -12.22 13.39 10.32
CA TYR A 180 -11.54 13.86 11.52
C TYR A 180 -10.11 14.33 11.22
N ASN A 181 -9.39 13.61 10.35
CA ASN A 181 -8.00 13.91 10.04
C ASN A 181 -7.81 15.22 9.25
N ILE A 182 -8.87 15.73 8.59
CA ILE A 182 -8.88 17.07 8.00
C ILE A 182 -8.47 18.12 9.04
N PHE A 183 -9.04 18.06 10.25
CA PHE A 183 -8.74 19.01 11.33
C PHE A 183 -7.28 18.89 11.81
N ASN A 184 -6.73 17.67 11.81
CA ASN A 184 -5.32 17.47 12.14
C ASN A 184 -4.41 18.12 11.09
N PHE A 185 -4.63 17.89 9.79
CA PHE A 185 -3.84 18.48 8.72
C PHE A 185 -4.00 20.00 8.61
N LEU A 186 -5.16 20.55 8.96
CA LEU A 186 -5.35 22.00 9.03
C LEU A 186 -4.55 22.66 10.16
N SER A 187 -4.33 21.95 11.28
CA SER A 187 -3.75 22.50 12.51
C SER A 187 -2.28 22.13 12.75
N CYS A 188 -1.75 21.07 12.10
CA CYS A 188 -0.36 20.64 12.28
C CYS A 188 0.61 21.48 11.46
N PRO A 189 1.88 21.62 11.90
CA PRO A 189 2.92 22.22 11.08
C PRO A 189 3.29 21.28 9.92
N ILE A 190 3.30 21.78 8.70
CA ILE A 190 3.71 21.05 7.50
C ILE A 190 4.84 21.85 6.85
N GLU A 191 5.99 21.22 6.72
CA GLU A 191 7.15 21.76 6.02
C GLU A 191 7.23 21.14 4.62
N SER A 192 7.79 21.87 3.68
CA SER A 192 8.08 21.39 2.33
C SER A 192 9.48 20.79 2.30
N LEU A 193 9.72 19.77 1.48
CA LEU A 193 11.06 19.20 1.28
C LEU A 193 12.00 20.17 0.60
N THR A 194 11.46 21.01 -0.29
CA THR A 194 12.18 22.02 -1.06
C THR A 194 11.42 23.34 -1.00
N GLU A 195 12.11 24.46 -1.12
CA GLU A 195 11.46 25.74 -1.31
C GLU A 195 10.66 25.76 -2.63
N GLU A 196 9.66 26.62 -2.74
CA GLU A 196 8.81 26.67 -3.94
C GLU A 196 9.66 26.88 -5.21
N GLY A 197 9.68 25.86 -6.09
CA GLY A 197 10.39 25.88 -7.37
C GLY A 197 11.83 25.39 -7.35
N GLU A 198 12.40 24.96 -6.22
CA GLU A 198 13.78 24.45 -6.11
C GLU A 198 13.89 22.93 -6.21
N GLY A 199 12.79 22.17 -6.25
CA GLY A 199 12.79 20.73 -6.45
C GLY A 199 13.23 20.35 -7.86
N MET A 200 13.91 19.20 -7.99
CA MET A 200 14.31 18.67 -9.31
C MET A 200 13.09 18.40 -10.17
N SER A 201 13.18 18.78 -11.43
CA SER A 201 12.19 18.40 -12.43
C SER A 201 12.29 16.91 -12.75
N ILE A 202 11.19 16.34 -13.29
CA ILE A 202 11.16 14.93 -13.75
C ILE A 202 12.31 14.64 -14.72
N SER A 203 12.61 15.55 -15.65
CA SER A 203 13.71 15.38 -16.59
C SER A 203 15.08 15.35 -15.92
N GLN A 204 15.30 16.13 -14.88
CA GLN A 204 16.56 16.13 -14.13
C GLN A 204 16.73 14.84 -13.31
N LEU A 205 15.66 14.33 -12.71
CA LEU A 205 15.68 13.06 -11.98
C LEU A 205 16.09 11.90 -12.88
N PHE A 206 15.52 11.82 -14.10
CA PHE A 206 15.86 10.76 -15.05
C PHE A 206 17.30 10.85 -15.60
N GLN A 207 18.01 11.96 -15.40
CA GLN A 207 19.44 12.09 -15.74
C GLN A 207 20.37 11.56 -14.65
N ILE A 208 19.86 11.26 -13.45
CA ILE A 208 20.63 10.78 -12.31
C ILE A 208 20.68 9.23 -12.33
N PRO A 209 21.85 8.60 -12.50
CA PRO A 209 21.93 7.13 -12.58
C PRO A 209 21.38 6.42 -11.33
N ILE A 210 21.64 6.96 -10.13
CA ILE A 210 21.15 6.38 -8.87
C ILE A 210 19.63 6.42 -8.76
N PHE A 211 18.96 7.34 -9.47
CA PHE A 211 17.50 7.39 -9.50
C PHE A 211 16.90 6.18 -10.23
N TRP A 212 17.54 5.71 -11.31
CA TRP A 212 17.14 4.48 -11.99
C TRP A 212 17.30 3.23 -11.11
N ILE A 213 18.35 3.20 -10.29
CA ILE A 213 18.53 2.14 -9.28
C ILE A 213 17.37 2.19 -8.28
N ALA A 214 17.03 3.37 -7.75
CA ALA A 214 15.93 3.54 -6.82
C ALA A 214 14.57 3.14 -7.45
N ILE A 215 14.32 3.46 -8.73
CA ILE A 215 13.15 2.99 -9.49
C ILE A 215 13.10 1.47 -9.55
N ILE A 216 14.20 0.82 -9.91
CA ILE A 216 14.27 -0.64 -10.00
C ILE A 216 14.04 -1.27 -8.63
N LEU A 217 14.66 -0.73 -7.57
CA LEU A 217 14.44 -1.20 -6.20
C LEU A 217 12.97 -1.10 -5.81
N MET A 218 12.29 0.00 -6.16
CA MET A 218 10.89 0.21 -5.81
C MET A 218 9.97 -0.72 -6.61
N VAL A 219 10.21 -0.90 -7.93
CA VAL A 219 9.49 -1.91 -8.74
C VAL A 219 9.66 -3.29 -8.12
N CYS A 220 10.89 -3.66 -7.74
CA CYS A 220 11.17 -4.97 -7.14
C CYS A 220 10.53 -5.11 -5.76
N ALA A 221 10.46 -4.05 -4.96
CA ALA A 221 9.79 -4.04 -3.66
C ALA A 221 8.30 -4.34 -3.81
N GLY A 222 7.58 -3.57 -4.64
CA GLY A 222 6.16 -3.77 -4.91
C GLY A 222 5.86 -5.13 -5.53
N ALA A 223 6.66 -5.55 -6.53
CA ALA A 223 6.51 -6.84 -7.17
C ALA A 223 6.72 -8.01 -6.20
N SER A 224 7.75 -7.95 -5.35
CA SER A 224 8.02 -9.00 -4.35
C SER A 224 6.93 -9.09 -3.29
N GLU A 225 6.36 -7.96 -2.88
CA GLU A 225 5.27 -7.91 -1.91
C GLU A 225 3.99 -8.53 -2.49
N ILE A 226 3.47 -8.00 -3.57
CA ILE A 226 2.15 -8.36 -4.07
C ILE A 226 2.14 -9.71 -4.79
N SER A 227 3.24 -10.13 -5.45
CA SER A 227 3.33 -11.48 -6.02
C SER A 227 3.15 -12.60 -5.00
N MET A 228 3.55 -12.37 -3.74
CA MET A 228 3.35 -13.34 -2.67
C MET A 228 2.02 -13.11 -1.93
N ALA A 229 1.71 -11.86 -1.61
CA ALA A 229 0.52 -11.50 -0.82
C ALA A 229 -0.78 -11.97 -1.47
N GLN A 230 -0.90 -11.88 -2.80
CA GLN A 230 -2.13 -12.28 -3.49
C GLN A 230 -2.42 -13.79 -3.39
N TRP A 231 -1.43 -14.62 -3.05
CA TRP A 231 -1.60 -16.06 -2.87
C TRP A 231 -1.73 -16.48 -1.40
N ALA A 232 -1.64 -15.54 -0.47
CA ALA A 232 -1.72 -15.80 0.96
C ALA A 232 -3.01 -16.51 1.38
N SER A 233 -4.14 -16.15 0.75
CA SER A 233 -5.42 -16.83 0.95
C SER A 233 -5.37 -18.29 0.53
N ALA A 234 -4.88 -18.58 -0.67
CA ALA A 234 -4.80 -19.95 -1.20
C ALA A 234 -3.85 -20.83 -0.36
N TYR A 235 -2.76 -20.27 0.14
CA TYR A 235 -1.88 -20.98 1.06
C TYR A 235 -2.54 -21.25 2.41
N ALA A 236 -3.29 -20.27 2.96
CA ALA A 236 -4.01 -20.47 4.23
C ALA A 236 -5.09 -21.53 4.10
N GLU A 237 -5.88 -21.50 3.02
CA GLU A 237 -6.90 -22.52 2.71
C GLU A 237 -6.28 -23.92 2.66
N SER A 238 -5.22 -24.09 1.87
CA SER A 238 -4.57 -25.38 1.65
C SER A 238 -3.85 -25.91 2.91
N ALA A 239 -3.22 -25.03 3.70
CA ALA A 239 -2.43 -25.44 4.87
C ALA A 239 -3.26 -25.72 6.11
N LEU A 240 -4.34 -24.94 6.30
CA LEU A 240 -5.18 -25.01 7.50
C LEU A 240 -6.46 -25.82 7.29
N ASN A 241 -6.71 -26.25 6.05
CA ASN A 241 -7.93 -26.94 5.65
C ASN A 241 -9.22 -26.20 6.05
N ILE A 242 -9.19 -24.88 5.84
CA ILE A 242 -10.30 -23.96 6.14
C ILE A 242 -11.05 -23.59 4.85
N PRO A 243 -12.32 -23.20 4.95
CA PRO A 243 -13.05 -22.68 3.78
C PRO A 243 -12.37 -21.45 3.18
N LYS A 244 -12.52 -21.26 1.87
CA LYS A 244 -11.96 -20.12 1.12
C LYS A 244 -12.29 -18.78 1.78
N SER A 245 -13.52 -18.60 2.28
CA SER A 245 -13.95 -17.37 2.96
C SER A 245 -13.12 -17.03 4.21
N LEU A 246 -12.65 -18.02 4.94
CA LEU A 246 -11.73 -17.82 6.07
C LEU A 246 -10.29 -17.65 5.58
N GLY A 247 -9.88 -18.36 4.53
CA GLY A 247 -8.58 -18.20 3.89
C GLY A 247 -8.35 -16.78 3.36
N ASP A 248 -9.39 -16.19 2.76
CA ASP A 248 -9.37 -14.82 2.24
C ASP A 248 -9.18 -13.74 3.33
N ILE A 249 -9.48 -14.08 4.59
CA ILE A 249 -9.24 -13.21 5.74
C ILE A 249 -7.90 -13.53 6.41
N VAL A 250 -7.69 -14.82 6.74
CA VAL A 250 -6.56 -15.27 7.57
C VAL A 250 -5.22 -15.07 6.84
N GLY A 251 -5.14 -15.46 5.57
CA GLY A 251 -3.89 -15.37 4.80
C GLY A 251 -3.39 -13.93 4.65
N PRO A 252 -4.19 -13.02 4.06
CA PRO A 252 -3.81 -11.61 3.93
C PRO A 252 -3.55 -10.92 5.27
N CYS A 253 -4.34 -11.21 6.32
CA CYS A 253 -4.09 -10.64 7.65
C CYS A 253 -2.75 -11.09 8.23
N LEU A 254 -2.41 -12.37 8.16
CA LEU A 254 -1.13 -12.86 8.69
C LEU A 254 0.05 -12.26 7.94
N PHE A 255 -0.05 -12.13 6.61
CA PHE A 255 0.95 -11.45 5.79
C PHE A 255 1.12 -9.99 6.21
N ALA A 256 0.00 -9.25 6.33
CA ALA A 256 0.00 -7.83 6.71
C ALA A 256 0.51 -7.62 8.14
N VAL A 257 0.19 -8.50 9.09
CA VAL A 257 0.72 -8.48 10.46
C VAL A 257 2.24 -8.60 10.43
N MET A 258 2.79 -9.58 9.71
CA MET A 258 4.24 -9.77 9.63
C MET A 258 4.94 -8.59 8.96
N MET A 259 4.33 -8.00 7.94
CA MET A 259 4.82 -6.77 7.31
C MET A 259 4.79 -5.58 8.28
N GLY A 260 3.70 -5.41 9.01
CA GLY A 260 3.57 -4.38 10.07
C GLY A 260 4.58 -4.57 11.20
N VAL A 261 4.83 -5.82 11.62
CA VAL A 261 5.86 -6.15 12.62
C VAL A 261 7.24 -5.75 12.12
N SER A 262 7.62 -6.08 10.88
CA SER A 262 8.91 -5.69 10.30
C SER A 262 9.11 -4.16 10.29
N ARG A 263 8.11 -3.44 9.78
CA ARG A 263 8.12 -1.96 9.72
C ARG A 263 8.18 -1.33 11.12
N SER A 264 7.38 -1.84 12.06
CA SER A 264 7.39 -1.37 13.46
C SER A 264 8.70 -1.72 14.17
N PHE A 265 9.27 -2.88 13.90
CA PHE A 265 10.55 -3.30 14.45
C PHE A 265 11.66 -2.37 14.00
N TYR A 266 11.78 -2.10 12.69
CA TYR A 266 12.76 -1.14 12.19
C TYR A 266 12.47 0.29 12.70
N GLY A 267 11.19 0.69 12.76
CA GLY A 267 10.79 1.97 13.32
C GLY A 267 11.24 2.18 14.77
N LYS A 268 11.29 1.10 15.57
CA LYS A 268 11.71 1.17 16.98
C LYS A 268 13.21 1.03 17.18
N TYR A 269 13.87 0.19 16.39
CA TYR A 269 15.27 -0.19 16.60
C TYR A 269 16.21 0.31 15.51
N GLY A 270 15.72 1.01 14.48
CA GLY A 270 16.51 1.46 13.33
C GLY A 270 17.67 2.39 13.68
N GLU A 271 17.61 3.12 14.82
CA GLU A 271 18.78 3.89 15.32
C GLU A 271 20.02 3.02 15.59
N LYS A 272 19.81 1.73 15.84
CA LYS A 272 20.87 0.75 16.13
C LYS A 272 21.18 -0.18 14.96
N LEU A 273 20.41 -0.09 13.89
CA LEU A 273 20.47 -0.98 12.74
C LEU A 273 20.90 -0.18 11.51
N ASP A 274 21.83 -0.76 10.75
CA ASP A 274 22.19 -0.25 9.44
C ASP A 274 21.08 -0.63 8.43
N LEU A 275 20.51 0.37 7.76
CA LEU A 275 19.41 0.18 6.84
C LEU A 275 19.77 -0.75 5.68
N ILE A 276 20.95 -0.55 5.09
CA ILE A 276 21.43 -1.36 3.95
C ILE A 276 21.56 -2.82 4.36
N LYS A 277 22.19 -3.08 5.52
CA LYS A 277 22.36 -4.46 6.01
C LYS A 277 21.01 -5.10 6.35
N PHE A 278 20.07 -4.33 6.92
CA PHE A 278 18.72 -4.81 7.21
C PHE A 278 17.96 -5.12 5.92
N MET A 279 18.07 -4.29 4.89
CA MET A 279 17.45 -4.54 3.58
C MET A 279 18.07 -5.75 2.87
N ILE A 280 19.40 -5.91 2.91
CA ILE A 280 20.08 -7.11 2.35
C ILE A 280 19.58 -8.36 3.08
N GLY A 281 19.58 -8.37 4.42
CA GLY A 281 19.07 -9.49 5.21
C GLY A 281 17.61 -9.82 4.89
N SER A 282 16.78 -8.80 4.75
CA SER A 282 15.37 -8.93 4.34
C SER A 282 15.23 -9.48 2.91
N GLY A 283 16.05 -9.04 1.97
CA GLY A 283 16.08 -9.56 0.60
C GLY A 283 16.47 -11.05 0.54
N VAL A 284 17.49 -11.44 1.30
CA VAL A 284 17.88 -12.86 1.43
C VAL A 284 16.76 -13.68 2.05
N LEU A 285 16.13 -13.18 3.13
CA LEU A 285 14.98 -13.83 3.74
C LEU A 285 13.82 -13.96 2.76
N CYS A 286 13.57 -12.93 1.93
CA CYS A 286 12.56 -12.96 0.89
C CYS A 286 12.80 -14.10 -0.11
N LEU A 287 14.04 -14.26 -0.58
CA LEU A 287 14.42 -15.38 -1.46
C LEU A 287 14.12 -16.75 -0.81
N VAL A 288 14.51 -16.92 0.45
CA VAL A 288 14.24 -18.14 1.19
C VAL A 288 12.73 -18.38 1.30
N CYS A 289 11.95 -17.34 1.59
CA CYS A 289 10.49 -17.43 1.68
C CYS A 289 9.85 -17.84 0.35
N TYR A 290 10.31 -17.26 -0.77
CA TYR A 290 9.84 -17.64 -2.10
C TYR A 290 10.15 -19.10 -2.43
N LEU A 291 11.35 -19.58 -2.10
CA LEU A 291 11.73 -20.98 -2.27
C LEU A 291 10.85 -21.90 -1.39
N LEU A 292 10.62 -21.53 -0.14
CA LEU A 292 9.76 -22.31 0.76
C LEU A 292 8.31 -22.34 0.28
N ALA A 293 7.78 -21.20 -0.16
CA ALA A 293 6.41 -21.12 -0.68
C ALA A 293 6.22 -21.95 -1.96
N ALA A 294 7.22 -21.92 -2.87
CA ALA A 294 7.13 -22.62 -4.15
C ALA A 294 7.51 -24.12 -4.06
N LEU A 295 8.55 -24.47 -3.32
CA LEU A 295 9.16 -25.80 -3.32
C LEU A 295 8.91 -26.58 -2.02
N GLY A 296 8.29 -25.98 -1.01
CA GLY A 296 8.01 -26.62 0.25
C GLY A 296 7.23 -27.94 0.06
N PRO A 297 7.64 -29.05 0.73
CA PRO A 297 7.00 -30.35 0.58
C PRO A 297 5.64 -30.44 1.26
N PHE A 298 5.34 -29.54 2.21
CA PHE A 298 4.11 -29.56 3.00
C PHE A 298 3.37 -28.21 2.91
N PRO A 299 2.03 -28.21 2.84
CA PRO A 299 1.25 -26.97 2.77
C PRO A 299 1.53 -25.99 3.91
N ILE A 300 1.77 -26.49 5.14
CA ILE A 300 2.07 -25.65 6.29
C ILE A 300 3.41 -24.89 6.12
N LEU A 301 4.40 -25.51 5.47
CA LEU A 301 5.68 -24.88 5.19
C LEU A 301 5.55 -23.81 4.09
N ASN A 302 4.71 -24.05 3.10
CA ASN A 302 4.41 -23.10 2.04
C ASN A 302 3.71 -21.86 2.62
N LEU A 303 2.74 -22.06 3.52
CA LEU A 303 2.07 -20.99 4.25
C LEU A 303 3.08 -20.23 5.14
N ALA A 304 3.94 -20.92 5.86
CA ALA A 304 4.97 -20.27 6.68
C ALA A 304 5.91 -19.40 5.83
N GLY A 305 6.34 -19.89 4.65
CA GLY A 305 7.11 -19.13 3.68
C GLY A 305 6.36 -17.87 3.23
N CYS A 306 5.07 -17.99 2.91
CA CYS A 306 4.23 -16.85 2.53
C CYS A 306 4.12 -15.82 3.67
N ILE A 307 3.80 -16.23 4.89
CA ILE A 307 3.61 -15.34 6.04
C ILE A 307 4.92 -14.62 6.40
N VAL A 308 6.04 -15.35 6.50
CA VAL A 308 7.35 -14.77 6.84
C VAL A 308 7.85 -13.86 5.71
N CYS A 309 7.44 -14.10 4.46
CA CYS A 309 7.70 -13.19 3.36
C CYS A 309 7.15 -11.79 3.66
N GLY A 310 5.98 -11.67 4.30
CA GLY A 310 5.46 -10.39 4.76
C GLY A 310 6.46 -9.60 5.61
N PHE A 311 7.15 -10.28 6.55
CA PHE A 311 8.22 -9.64 7.34
C PHE A 311 9.38 -9.19 6.44
N SER A 312 9.80 -10.01 5.50
CA SER A 312 10.94 -9.71 4.64
C SER A 312 10.70 -8.52 3.71
N VAL A 313 9.51 -8.40 3.12
CA VAL A 313 9.19 -7.27 2.22
C VAL A 313 8.89 -5.97 2.96
N GLY A 314 8.61 -6.03 4.26
CA GLY A 314 8.16 -4.88 5.05
C GLY A 314 9.06 -3.65 4.95
N ILE A 315 10.38 -3.80 5.00
CA ILE A 315 11.32 -2.69 4.93
C ILE A 315 11.61 -2.21 3.49
N MET A 316 11.31 -3.01 2.48
CA MET A 316 11.77 -2.74 1.11
C MET A 316 11.24 -1.41 0.56
N TRP A 317 9.95 -1.13 0.76
CA TRP A 317 9.32 0.12 0.32
C TRP A 317 9.84 1.35 1.10
N PRO A 318 9.66 1.45 2.43
CA PRO A 318 10.14 2.61 3.19
C PRO A 318 11.66 2.75 3.15
N GLY A 319 12.40 1.64 3.11
CA GLY A 319 13.85 1.66 2.99
C GLY A 319 14.33 2.24 1.66
N THR A 320 13.66 1.91 0.56
CA THR A 320 13.99 2.49 -0.76
C THR A 320 13.73 3.99 -0.80
N PHE A 321 12.62 4.47 -0.21
CA PHE A 321 12.40 5.91 -0.05
C PHE A 321 13.52 6.58 0.76
N SER A 322 13.92 5.98 1.87
CA SER A 322 14.97 6.52 2.74
C SER A 322 16.33 6.56 2.03
N ILE A 323 16.71 5.50 1.30
CA ILE A 323 17.95 5.47 0.50
C ILE A 323 17.91 6.53 -0.61
N ALA A 324 16.80 6.64 -1.33
CA ALA A 324 16.65 7.61 -2.41
C ALA A 324 16.75 9.05 -1.87
N SER A 325 16.07 9.35 -0.77
CA SER A 325 16.09 10.68 -0.14
C SER A 325 17.49 11.06 0.36
N ALA A 326 18.22 10.11 0.95
CA ALA A 326 19.59 10.32 1.42
C ALA A 326 20.59 10.53 0.27
N SER A 327 20.37 9.85 -0.88
CA SER A 327 21.28 9.83 -2.02
C SER A 327 21.03 10.96 -3.02
N ILE A 328 19.78 11.39 -3.17
CA ILE A 328 19.34 12.40 -4.16
C ILE A 328 18.83 13.64 -3.44
N ARG A 329 19.78 14.49 -3.01
CA ARG A 329 19.45 15.76 -2.37
C ARG A 329 18.71 16.68 -3.34
N GLY A 330 17.58 17.24 -2.92
CA GLY A 330 16.76 18.12 -3.76
C GLY A 330 15.82 17.37 -4.71
N GLY A 331 15.69 16.04 -4.60
CA GLY A 331 14.77 15.24 -5.41
C GLY A 331 13.30 15.66 -5.26
N GLY A 332 12.95 16.24 -4.12
CA GLY A 332 11.62 16.83 -3.87
C GLY A 332 10.48 15.83 -3.95
N THR A 333 9.26 16.35 -4.05
CA THR A 333 8.03 15.52 -4.15
C THR A 333 8.00 14.69 -5.45
N ALA A 334 8.57 15.21 -6.54
CA ALA A 334 8.61 14.50 -7.81
C ALA A 334 9.33 13.15 -7.69
N MET A 335 10.42 13.09 -6.92
CA MET A 335 11.14 11.84 -6.66
C MET A 335 10.26 10.83 -5.91
N PHE A 336 9.59 11.24 -4.83
CA PHE A 336 8.71 10.34 -4.06
C PHE A 336 7.53 9.86 -4.90
N ALA A 337 6.90 10.75 -5.68
CA ALA A 337 5.78 10.40 -6.53
C ALA A 337 6.17 9.39 -7.65
N LEU A 338 7.33 9.60 -8.30
CA LEU A 338 7.81 8.68 -9.32
C LEU A 338 8.27 7.33 -8.73
N LEU A 339 8.77 7.32 -7.51
CA LEU A 339 9.09 6.07 -6.81
C LEU A 339 7.82 5.34 -6.39
N ALA A 340 6.78 6.03 -5.90
CA ALA A 340 5.48 5.42 -5.62
C ALA A 340 4.89 4.79 -6.88
N LEU A 341 4.83 5.55 -7.99
CA LEU A 341 4.43 5.04 -9.30
C LEU A 341 5.21 3.79 -9.73
N ALA A 342 6.54 3.77 -9.52
CA ALA A 342 7.38 2.61 -9.82
C ALA A 342 7.01 1.40 -8.94
N GLY A 343 6.72 1.61 -7.67
CA GLY A 343 6.23 0.58 -6.75
C GLY A 343 4.90 -0.01 -7.20
N ASP A 344 3.94 0.83 -7.58
CA ASP A 344 2.62 0.42 -8.07
C ASP A 344 2.70 -0.34 -9.39
N LEU A 345 3.63 0.06 -10.29
CA LEU A 345 3.94 -0.73 -11.49
C LEU A 345 4.52 -2.10 -11.12
N GLY A 346 5.33 -2.19 -10.06
CA GLY A 346 5.81 -3.45 -9.51
C GLY A 346 4.68 -4.29 -8.94
N CYS A 347 3.78 -3.69 -8.16
CA CYS A 347 2.58 -4.33 -7.60
C CYS A 347 1.66 -4.93 -8.67
N SER A 348 1.63 -4.32 -9.85
CA SER A 348 0.88 -4.83 -11.01
C SER A 348 1.68 -5.86 -11.82
N GLY A 349 2.97 -5.59 -12.08
CA GLY A 349 3.83 -6.39 -12.93
C GLY A 349 4.23 -7.72 -12.31
N GLY A 350 4.50 -7.75 -11.02
CA GLY A 350 4.90 -8.96 -10.30
C GLY A 350 3.86 -10.09 -10.38
N PRO A 351 2.62 -9.85 -9.91
CA PRO A 351 1.54 -10.83 -10.03
C PRO A 351 1.22 -11.21 -11.48
N THR A 352 1.32 -10.27 -12.41
CA THR A 352 1.11 -10.52 -13.85
C THR A 352 2.12 -11.53 -14.37
N LEU A 353 3.42 -11.36 -14.07
CA LEU A 353 4.45 -12.32 -14.43
C LEU A 353 4.19 -13.69 -13.81
N ALA A 354 3.89 -13.73 -12.49
CA ALA A 354 3.59 -14.97 -11.79
C ALA A 354 2.37 -15.69 -12.38
N GLY A 355 1.31 -14.95 -12.69
CA GLY A 355 0.10 -15.49 -13.31
C GLY A 355 0.32 -16.00 -14.73
N PHE A 356 1.06 -15.25 -15.55
CA PHE A 356 1.41 -15.64 -16.92
C PHE A 356 2.23 -16.94 -16.94
N VAL A 357 3.29 -17.03 -16.14
CA VAL A 357 4.10 -18.25 -16.05
C VAL A 357 3.29 -19.42 -15.49
N SER A 358 2.50 -19.19 -14.43
CA SER A 358 1.62 -20.21 -13.87
C SER A 358 0.69 -20.81 -14.94
N SER A 359 0.02 -19.98 -15.73
CA SER A 359 -0.91 -20.43 -16.77
C SER A 359 -0.19 -21.14 -17.93
N SER A 360 1.00 -20.69 -18.31
CA SER A 360 1.81 -21.29 -19.38
C SER A 360 2.33 -22.69 -19.03
N VAL A 361 2.40 -23.03 -17.74
CA VAL A 361 2.89 -24.32 -17.22
C VAL A 361 1.76 -25.11 -16.57
N GLY A 362 0.59 -25.17 -17.23
CA GLY A 362 -0.53 -26.00 -16.81
C GLY A 362 -1.23 -25.54 -15.51
N ASN A 363 -1.34 -24.24 -15.30
CA ASN A 363 -1.90 -23.61 -14.09
C ASN A 363 -1.14 -23.97 -12.79
N ASN A 364 0.17 -24.12 -12.91
CA ASN A 364 1.03 -24.44 -11.78
C ASN A 364 1.46 -23.17 -11.03
N LEU A 365 0.77 -22.87 -9.93
CA LEU A 365 1.05 -21.70 -9.06
C LEU A 365 2.50 -21.67 -8.57
N ARG A 366 3.08 -22.82 -8.23
CA ARG A 366 4.46 -22.91 -7.72
C ARG A 366 5.47 -22.37 -8.73
N MET A 367 5.25 -22.64 -10.02
CA MET A 367 6.11 -22.15 -11.10
C MET A 367 5.96 -20.63 -11.29
N GLY A 368 4.75 -20.09 -11.11
CA GLY A 368 4.53 -18.65 -11.11
C GLY A 368 5.30 -17.93 -10.00
N ILE A 369 5.26 -18.47 -8.78
CA ILE A 369 6.01 -17.92 -7.64
C ILE A 369 7.52 -18.03 -7.85
N LEU A 370 7.99 -19.15 -8.40
CA LEU A 370 9.42 -19.32 -8.75
C LEU A 370 9.86 -18.29 -9.79
N ALA A 371 9.03 -17.98 -10.79
CA ALA A 371 9.37 -16.95 -11.76
C ALA A 371 9.49 -15.55 -11.11
N ALA A 372 8.63 -15.25 -10.13
CA ALA A 372 8.65 -13.98 -9.41
C ALA A 372 9.88 -13.81 -8.49
N ILE A 373 10.68 -14.84 -8.25
CA ILE A 373 11.98 -14.76 -7.56
C ILE A 373 12.93 -13.76 -8.21
N VAL A 374 12.78 -13.47 -9.50
CA VAL A 374 13.57 -12.47 -10.21
C VAL A 374 13.56 -11.11 -9.50
N PHE A 375 12.45 -10.71 -8.89
CA PHE A 375 12.33 -9.42 -8.23
C PHE A 375 13.17 -9.29 -6.96
N PRO A 376 13.11 -10.18 -5.96
CA PRO A 376 14.01 -10.10 -4.80
C PRO A 376 15.48 -10.33 -5.19
N VAL A 377 15.80 -11.06 -6.27
CA VAL A 377 17.18 -11.16 -6.80
C VAL A 377 17.65 -9.82 -7.33
N LEU A 378 16.86 -9.16 -8.20
CA LEU A 378 17.19 -7.84 -8.74
C LEU A 378 17.29 -6.78 -7.64
N LEU A 379 16.43 -6.86 -6.61
CA LEU A 379 16.49 -5.98 -5.45
C LEU A 379 17.83 -6.11 -4.73
N LEU A 380 18.28 -7.34 -4.46
CA LEU A 380 19.57 -7.59 -3.83
C LEU A 380 20.77 -7.16 -4.68
N MET A 381 20.64 -7.20 -5.99
CA MET A 381 21.69 -6.71 -6.89
C MET A 381 21.75 -5.18 -6.96
N GLY A 382 20.64 -4.51 -6.67
CA GLY A 382 20.53 -3.05 -6.72
C GLY A 382 20.89 -2.34 -5.40
N ILE A 383 20.87 -3.06 -4.25
CA ILE A 383 21.31 -2.54 -2.94
C ILE A 383 22.82 -2.57 -2.82
#